data_4a4382a81faf8b5f17e4f22cfef38eab
#
_entry.id   4a4382a81faf8b5f17e4f22cfef38eab
#
_cell.length_a   1.000
_cell.length_b   1.000
_cell.length_c   1.000
_cell.angle_alpha   90.00
_cell.angle_beta   90.00
_cell.angle_gamma   90.00
#
_symmetry.space_group_name_H-M   'P 1'
#
loop_
_entity.id
_entity.type
_entity.pdbx_description
1 polymer ?
#
loop_
_entity_poly.entity_id
_entity_poly.type
_entity_poly.pdbx_seq_one_letter_code
_entity_poly.pdbx_strand_id
1 'polypeptide(L)'
;MPFKHPLRAVLEQVTATTCPKRFNFHCHTLCSDGSLTPEALADEAVKIGLEHFAVTDHHSLEAYPLVQKRLDYHRSAGSNVPKLWTGTEVSCVLENCLVHVLALGYEPNHGAMEPYLQGDTVVGEQLGAAAVVEAIQAANGLALLAHPARYRINFKLLMRAAAELGFDGAETWYDYEMQPRWRPSEHVCERVADLAMDLNFLQSCGTDSHGLSLLGR
;
A
#
# COMPACT_ATOMS: atom_id res chain seq x y z
N MET A 1 -16.09 -8.66 -20.92
CA MET A 1 -16.10 -8.20 -19.52
C MET A 1 -14.84 -7.36 -19.32
N PRO A 2 -14.89 -6.20 -18.68
CA PRO A 2 -13.66 -5.49 -18.37
C PRO A 2 -12.77 -6.40 -17.52
N PHE A 3 -11.47 -6.38 -17.78
CA PHE A 3 -10.48 -7.18 -17.06
C PHE A 3 -10.49 -6.76 -15.58
N LYS A 4 -10.93 -7.65 -14.70
CA LYS A 4 -10.97 -7.35 -13.26
C LYS A 4 -9.57 -7.63 -12.70
N HIS A 5 -8.88 -6.60 -12.21
CA HIS A 5 -7.52 -6.73 -11.67
C HIS A 5 -7.45 -7.84 -10.60
N PRO A 6 -6.49 -8.80 -10.69
CA PRO A 6 -6.49 -9.99 -9.81
C PRO A 6 -6.30 -9.67 -8.33
N LEU A 7 -5.64 -8.54 -7.98
CA LEU A 7 -5.49 -8.10 -6.59
C LEU A 7 -6.84 -7.71 -5.94
N ARG A 8 -7.85 -7.32 -6.74
CA ARG A 8 -9.18 -6.97 -6.19
C ARG A 8 -9.78 -8.12 -5.37
N ALA A 9 -9.70 -9.35 -5.90
CA ALA A 9 -10.21 -10.53 -5.21
C ALA A 9 -9.46 -10.85 -3.90
N VAL A 10 -8.22 -10.40 -3.76
CA VAL A 10 -7.45 -10.50 -2.51
C VAL A 10 -7.87 -9.41 -1.54
N LEU A 11 -7.98 -8.16 -2.00
CA LEU A 11 -8.41 -7.03 -1.18
C LEU A 11 -9.85 -7.19 -0.66
N GLU A 12 -10.72 -7.84 -1.41
CA GLU A 12 -12.09 -8.21 -0.95
C GLU A 12 -12.09 -9.16 0.27
N GLN A 13 -10.94 -9.78 0.62
CA GLN A 13 -10.78 -10.66 1.80
C GLN A 13 -10.16 -9.93 3.00
N VAL A 14 -9.83 -8.65 2.88
CA VAL A 14 -9.22 -7.87 3.97
C VAL A 14 -10.22 -7.65 5.08
N THR A 15 -9.77 -7.91 6.31
CA THR A 15 -10.54 -7.71 7.55
C THR A 15 -9.61 -7.17 8.65
N ALA A 16 -10.16 -6.80 9.80
CA ALA A 16 -9.42 -6.36 10.97
C ALA A 16 -8.31 -7.32 11.45
N THR A 17 -8.39 -8.60 11.08
CA THR A 17 -7.48 -9.64 11.57
C THR A 17 -6.49 -10.16 10.52
N THR A 18 -6.60 -9.70 9.28
CA THR A 18 -5.73 -10.19 8.19
C THR A 18 -4.31 -9.63 8.26
N CYS A 19 -4.13 -8.36 8.65
CA CYS A 19 -2.83 -7.78 8.89
C CYS A 19 -2.39 -8.00 10.34
N PRO A 20 -1.11 -8.21 10.61
CA PRO A 20 0.02 -8.38 9.70
C PRO A 20 0.35 -9.85 9.40
N LYS A 21 -0.58 -10.78 9.66
CA LYS A 21 -0.29 -12.23 9.63
C LYS A 21 -0.58 -12.92 8.31
N ARG A 22 -1.55 -12.41 7.54
CA ARG A 22 -1.91 -12.95 6.22
C ARG A 22 -1.54 -11.99 5.11
N PHE A 23 -1.88 -10.71 5.31
CA PHE A 23 -1.67 -9.65 4.32
C PHE A 23 -0.90 -8.49 4.93
N ASN A 24 -0.07 -7.84 4.10
CA ASN A 24 0.57 -6.57 4.43
C ASN A 24 0.83 -5.79 3.12
N PHE A 25 0.03 -4.78 2.85
CA PHE A 25 0.13 -3.99 1.62
C PHE A 25 0.75 -2.60 1.85
N HIS A 26 1.39 -2.39 3.00
CA HIS A 26 2.04 -1.14 3.34
C HIS A 26 3.23 -1.40 4.27
N CYS A 27 4.44 -1.37 3.72
CA CYS A 27 5.69 -1.49 4.47
C CYS A 27 6.85 -0.92 3.68
N HIS A 28 7.90 -0.47 4.40
CA HIS A 28 9.03 0.26 3.86
C HIS A 28 10.35 -0.46 4.07
N THR A 29 11.31 -0.17 3.18
CA THR A 29 12.68 -0.70 3.22
C THR A 29 13.71 0.44 3.22
N LEU A 30 15.00 0.08 3.21
CA LEU A 30 16.10 1.02 2.98
C LEU A 30 16.10 1.67 1.59
N CYS A 31 15.20 1.25 0.68
CA CYS A 31 15.03 1.92 -0.62
C CYS A 31 14.19 3.20 -0.51
N SER A 32 13.67 3.51 0.68
CA SER A 32 13.11 4.81 1.05
C SER A 32 13.53 5.18 2.47
N ASP A 33 12.65 5.11 3.43
CA ASP A 33 12.84 5.56 4.82
C ASP A 33 12.64 4.45 5.86
N GLY A 34 12.49 3.19 5.43
CA GLY A 34 12.48 2.03 6.30
C GLY A 34 13.87 1.61 6.77
N SER A 35 13.93 0.65 7.71
CA SER A 35 15.19 0.15 8.29
C SER A 35 15.56 -1.26 7.87
N LEU A 36 14.64 -2.03 7.29
CA LEU A 36 14.92 -3.36 6.76
C LEU A 36 15.53 -3.28 5.35
N THR A 37 16.54 -4.13 5.08
CA THR A 37 16.91 -4.37 3.69
C THR A 37 15.77 -5.13 2.98
N PRO A 38 15.64 -5.01 1.65
CA PRO A 38 14.63 -5.77 0.89
C PRO A 38 14.70 -7.29 1.15
N GLU A 39 15.91 -7.85 1.28
CA GLU A 39 16.10 -9.27 1.57
C GLU A 39 15.64 -9.65 2.97
N ALA A 40 15.97 -8.83 3.98
CA ALA A 40 15.54 -9.07 5.36
C ALA A 40 14.02 -8.97 5.49
N LEU A 41 13.39 -8.04 4.77
CA LEU A 41 11.94 -7.92 4.72
C LEU A 41 11.30 -9.17 4.08
N ALA A 42 11.87 -9.69 2.99
CA ALA A 42 11.41 -10.93 2.37
C ALA A 42 11.54 -12.13 3.33
N ASP A 43 12.65 -12.22 4.07
CA ASP A 43 12.87 -13.28 5.07
C ASP A 43 11.82 -13.20 6.19
N GLU A 44 11.51 -12.00 6.68
CA GLU A 44 10.44 -11.81 7.68
C GLU A 44 9.06 -12.19 7.11
N ALA A 45 8.73 -11.78 5.89
CA ALA A 45 7.46 -12.11 5.25
C ALA A 45 7.25 -13.63 5.14
N VAL A 46 8.30 -14.38 4.77
CA VAL A 46 8.29 -15.84 4.73
C VAL A 46 8.15 -16.43 6.15
N LYS A 47 8.90 -15.92 7.13
CA LYS A 47 8.87 -16.36 8.52
C LYS A 47 7.51 -16.15 9.19
N ILE A 48 6.85 -15.03 8.91
CA ILE A 48 5.49 -14.72 9.40
C ILE A 48 4.47 -15.65 8.74
N GLY A 49 4.74 -16.10 7.51
CA GLY A 49 3.82 -16.90 6.70
C GLY A 49 2.78 -16.04 5.99
N LEU A 50 3.16 -14.85 5.52
CA LEU A 50 2.27 -14.02 4.72
C LEU A 50 1.80 -14.77 3.47
N GLU A 51 0.57 -14.51 3.05
CA GLU A 51 -0.01 -15.02 1.80
C GLU A 51 0.19 -14.01 0.66
N HIS A 52 -0.07 -12.73 0.95
CA HIS A 52 0.06 -11.62 0.01
C HIS A 52 0.68 -10.40 0.69
N PHE A 53 1.57 -9.70 0.00
CA PHE A 53 2.09 -8.42 0.46
C PHE A 53 2.59 -7.55 -0.70
N ALA A 54 2.80 -6.27 -0.40
CA ALA A 54 3.49 -5.32 -1.26
C ALA A 54 4.48 -4.51 -0.42
N VAL A 55 5.66 -4.25 -0.96
CA VAL A 55 6.57 -3.23 -0.44
C VAL A 55 6.18 -1.93 -1.11
N THR A 56 6.03 -0.88 -0.32
CA THR A 56 5.48 0.40 -0.76
C THR A 56 6.42 1.55 -0.43
N ASP A 57 7.70 1.38 -0.69
CA ASP A 57 8.70 2.43 -0.54
C ASP A 57 8.25 3.73 -1.18
N HIS A 58 8.54 4.88 -0.54
CA HIS A 58 8.17 6.19 -1.05
C HIS A 58 8.83 6.45 -2.41
N HIS A 59 8.01 6.69 -3.42
CA HIS A 59 8.44 7.04 -4.78
C HIS A 59 9.51 6.10 -5.37
N SER A 60 9.57 4.84 -4.93
CA SER A 60 10.58 3.87 -5.35
C SER A 60 9.98 2.49 -5.60
N LEU A 61 10.50 1.80 -6.62
CA LEU A 61 10.22 0.39 -6.90
C LEU A 61 11.51 -0.46 -6.78
N GLU A 62 12.61 0.11 -6.29
CA GLU A 62 13.92 -0.55 -6.25
C GLU A 62 13.93 -1.82 -5.40
N ALA A 63 13.14 -1.83 -4.30
CA ALA A 63 13.03 -3.01 -3.44
C ALA A 63 12.35 -4.20 -4.13
N TYR A 64 11.42 -3.97 -5.05
CA TYR A 64 10.61 -5.04 -5.65
C TYR A 64 11.42 -6.18 -6.27
N PRO A 65 12.37 -5.93 -7.20
CA PRO A 65 13.17 -7.01 -7.80
C PRO A 65 14.07 -7.71 -6.77
N LEU A 66 14.55 -7.02 -5.75
CA LEU A 66 15.41 -7.59 -4.70
C LEU A 66 14.61 -8.53 -3.79
N VAL A 67 13.43 -8.11 -3.36
CA VAL A 67 12.47 -8.93 -2.59
C VAL A 67 12.05 -10.14 -3.41
N GLN A 68 11.67 -9.96 -4.68
CA GLN A 68 11.28 -11.06 -5.56
C GLN A 68 12.39 -12.10 -5.70
N LYS A 69 13.63 -11.66 -5.93
CA LYS A 69 14.81 -12.54 -6.00
C LYS A 69 15.00 -13.34 -4.70
N ARG A 70 14.81 -12.71 -3.53
CA ARG A 70 14.94 -13.39 -2.25
C ARG A 70 13.82 -14.42 -2.03
N LEU A 71 12.60 -14.11 -2.41
CA LEU A 71 11.47 -15.04 -2.38
C LEU A 71 11.71 -16.26 -3.32
N ASP A 72 12.29 -16.03 -4.51
CA ASP A 72 12.62 -17.13 -5.43
C ASP A 72 13.68 -18.05 -4.86
N TYR A 73 14.67 -17.52 -4.11
CA TYR A 73 15.60 -18.33 -3.34
C TYR A 73 14.88 -19.19 -2.30
N HIS A 74 13.98 -18.65 -1.49
CA HIS A 74 13.19 -19.41 -0.53
C HIS A 74 12.33 -20.48 -1.20
N ARG A 75 11.71 -20.17 -2.33
CA ARG A 75 10.91 -21.12 -3.11
C ARG A 75 11.77 -22.27 -3.62
N SER A 76 12.97 -22.00 -4.11
CA SER A 76 13.91 -23.05 -4.57
C SER A 76 14.40 -23.94 -3.43
N ALA A 77 14.44 -23.44 -2.19
CA ALA A 77 14.76 -24.18 -0.97
C ALA A 77 13.55 -24.95 -0.40
N GLY A 78 12.39 -24.94 -1.09
CA GLY A 78 11.19 -25.68 -0.69
C GLY A 78 10.29 -24.97 0.33
N SER A 79 10.53 -23.69 0.61
CA SER A 79 9.67 -22.91 1.50
C SER A 79 8.38 -22.47 0.80
N ASN A 80 7.29 -22.39 1.56
CA ASN A 80 6.10 -21.67 1.12
C ASN A 80 6.40 -20.17 1.15
N VAL A 81 6.17 -19.48 0.04
CA VAL A 81 6.48 -18.03 -0.08
C VAL A 81 5.22 -17.24 -0.43
N PRO A 82 5.10 -16.02 0.14
CA PRO A 82 3.97 -15.16 -0.19
C PRO A 82 4.02 -14.70 -1.65
N LYS A 83 2.85 -14.28 -2.17
CA LYS A 83 2.79 -13.54 -3.42
C LYS A 83 3.14 -12.09 -3.18
N LEU A 84 4.22 -11.63 -3.81
CA LEU A 84 4.59 -10.22 -3.87
C LEU A 84 3.79 -9.53 -4.98
N TRP A 85 3.27 -8.35 -4.68
CA TRP A 85 2.67 -7.41 -5.62
C TRP A 85 3.58 -6.21 -5.78
N THR A 86 3.57 -5.56 -6.94
CA THR A 86 4.19 -4.24 -7.10
C THR A 86 3.49 -3.26 -6.16
N GLY A 87 4.26 -2.39 -5.53
CA GLY A 87 3.75 -1.39 -4.60
C GLY A 87 4.65 -0.18 -4.56
N THR A 88 4.05 0.99 -4.36
CA THR A 88 4.74 2.27 -4.11
C THR A 88 3.81 3.18 -3.35
N GLU A 89 4.32 3.88 -2.35
CA GLU A 89 3.59 4.96 -1.69
C GLU A 89 3.93 6.29 -2.36
N VAL A 90 2.94 6.92 -3.00
CA VAL A 90 3.10 8.15 -3.78
C VAL A 90 2.48 9.31 -3.02
N SER A 91 3.23 10.39 -2.81
CA SER A 91 2.72 11.65 -2.27
C SER A 91 1.92 12.41 -3.33
N CYS A 92 0.75 12.93 -2.96
CA CYS A 92 -0.05 13.80 -3.81
C CYS A 92 -0.85 14.82 -3.01
N VAL A 93 -1.42 15.82 -3.68
CA VAL A 93 -2.33 16.80 -3.08
C VAL A 93 -3.78 16.46 -3.39
N LEU A 94 -4.56 16.22 -2.31
CA LEU A 94 -6.00 16.03 -2.33
C LEU A 94 -6.64 17.01 -1.34
N GLU A 95 -7.64 17.81 -1.77
CA GLU A 95 -8.32 18.79 -0.90
C GLU A 95 -7.33 19.75 -0.18
N ASN A 96 -6.32 20.24 -0.89
CA ASN A 96 -5.25 21.09 -0.36
C ASN A 96 -4.46 20.42 0.82
N CYS A 97 -4.51 19.12 0.93
CA CYS A 97 -3.76 18.32 1.90
C CYS A 97 -2.76 17.43 1.16
N LEU A 98 -1.51 17.42 1.59
CA LEU A 98 -0.56 16.40 1.16
C LEU A 98 -0.96 15.06 1.78
N VAL A 99 -1.32 14.11 0.92
CA VAL A 99 -1.73 12.76 1.28
C VAL A 99 -0.85 11.73 0.57
N HIS A 100 -0.94 10.48 0.97
CA HIS A 100 -0.27 9.38 0.29
C HIS A 100 -1.29 8.45 -0.39
N VAL A 101 -0.85 7.88 -1.50
CA VAL A 101 -1.60 6.89 -2.28
C VAL A 101 -0.76 5.64 -2.39
N LEU A 102 -1.33 4.50 -1.99
CA LEU A 102 -0.75 3.21 -2.27
C LEU A 102 -1.10 2.83 -3.72
N ALA A 103 -0.10 2.87 -4.58
CA ALA A 103 -0.16 2.31 -5.93
C ALA A 103 0.12 0.81 -5.82
N LEU A 104 -0.87 -0.05 -6.05
CA LEU A 104 -0.74 -1.49 -5.86
C LEU A 104 -1.00 -2.28 -7.14
N GLY A 105 -0.16 -3.28 -7.40
CA GLY A 105 -0.37 -4.24 -8.46
C GLY A 105 -0.17 -3.72 -9.88
N TYR A 106 0.41 -2.54 -10.06
CA TYR A 106 0.65 -1.93 -11.37
C TYR A 106 1.78 -2.64 -12.15
N GLU A 107 1.81 -2.44 -13.46
CA GLU A 107 2.87 -2.94 -14.34
C GLU A 107 4.20 -2.20 -14.05
N PRO A 108 5.27 -2.90 -13.60
CA PRO A 108 6.45 -2.26 -13.00
C PRO A 108 7.25 -1.36 -13.96
N ASN A 109 7.13 -1.57 -15.27
CA ASN A 109 7.88 -0.81 -16.28
C ASN A 109 6.96 0.09 -17.13
N HIS A 110 5.76 0.38 -16.66
CA HIS A 110 4.83 1.23 -17.40
C HIS A 110 5.24 2.70 -17.32
N GLY A 111 5.38 3.37 -18.47
CA GLY A 111 5.88 4.76 -18.55
C GLY A 111 5.05 5.79 -17.77
N ALA A 112 3.76 5.55 -17.55
CA ALA A 112 2.92 6.43 -16.74
C ALA A 112 3.38 6.52 -15.27
N MET A 113 4.01 5.46 -14.74
CA MET A 113 4.53 5.45 -13.37
C MET A 113 5.94 6.04 -13.25
N GLU A 114 6.67 6.21 -14.36
CA GLU A 114 8.05 6.70 -14.34
C GLU A 114 8.26 7.98 -13.52
N PRO A 115 7.42 9.03 -13.65
CA PRO A 115 7.59 10.26 -12.87
C PRO A 115 7.49 10.04 -11.35
N TYR A 116 6.75 9.04 -10.94
CA TYR A 116 6.45 8.75 -9.52
C TYR A 116 7.43 7.74 -8.87
N LEU A 117 8.44 7.28 -9.62
CA LEU A 117 9.39 6.24 -9.18
C LEU A 117 10.84 6.75 -9.17
N GLN A 118 11.05 8.07 -9.01
CA GLN A 118 12.38 8.69 -9.06
C GLN A 118 13.01 8.91 -7.67
N GLY A 119 12.41 8.39 -6.61
CA GLY A 119 12.86 8.58 -5.22
C GLY A 119 12.38 9.87 -4.56
N ASP A 120 11.85 10.82 -5.32
CA ASP A 120 11.40 12.12 -4.84
C ASP A 120 9.93 12.40 -5.19
N THR A 121 9.30 13.24 -4.37
CA THR A 121 7.95 13.74 -4.64
C THR A 121 7.95 14.63 -5.88
N VAL A 122 7.05 14.35 -6.83
CA VAL A 122 6.83 15.18 -8.01
C VAL A 122 6.32 16.58 -7.64
N VAL A 123 6.41 17.53 -8.58
CA VAL A 123 5.96 18.91 -8.37
C VAL A 123 4.98 19.34 -9.47
N GLY A 124 4.29 20.46 -9.23
CA GLY A 124 3.37 21.03 -10.22
C GLY A 124 2.11 20.19 -10.37
N GLU A 125 1.60 20.10 -11.61
CA GLU A 125 0.33 19.42 -11.92
C GLU A 125 0.38 17.93 -11.63
N GLN A 126 1.54 17.29 -11.77
CA GLN A 126 1.74 15.86 -11.47
C GLN A 126 1.56 15.54 -9.98
N LEU A 127 1.69 16.52 -9.09
CA LEU A 127 1.45 16.35 -7.65
C LEU A 127 -0.05 16.23 -7.31
N GLY A 128 -0.94 16.60 -8.21
CA GLY A 128 -2.39 16.49 -7.99
C GLY A 128 -2.85 15.03 -7.93
N ALA A 129 -3.74 14.71 -6.98
CA ALA A 129 -4.24 13.35 -6.80
C ALA A 129 -4.88 12.76 -8.08
N ALA A 130 -5.54 13.57 -8.89
CA ALA A 130 -6.11 13.13 -10.17
C ALA A 130 -5.05 12.58 -11.13
N ALA A 131 -3.91 13.27 -11.26
CA ALA A 131 -2.80 12.83 -12.12
C ALA A 131 -2.16 11.55 -11.62
N VAL A 132 -2.01 11.40 -10.28
CA VAL A 132 -1.48 10.18 -9.65
C VAL A 132 -2.40 8.99 -9.91
N VAL A 133 -3.71 9.15 -9.71
CA VAL A 133 -4.70 8.08 -9.96
C VAL A 133 -4.71 7.67 -11.43
N GLU A 134 -4.71 8.64 -12.34
CA GLU A 134 -4.66 8.37 -13.79
C GLU A 134 -3.42 7.57 -14.18
N ALA A 135 -2.24 7.93 -13.65
CA ALA A 135 -0.99 7.22 -13.90
C ALA A 135 -1.01 5.78 -13.39
N ILE A 136 -1.51 5.56 -12.16
CA ILE A 136 -1.62 4.23 -11.56
C ILE A 136 -2.57 3.35 -12.38
N GLN A 137 -3.73 3.88 -12.76
CA GLN A 137 -4.74 3.15 -13.52
C GLN A 137 -4.30 2.89 -14.97
N ALA A 138 -3.59 3.85 -15.60
CA ALA A 138 -2.97 3.64 -16.91
C ALA A 138 -1.96 2.48 -16.89
N ALA A 139 -1.26 2.31 -15.77
CA ALA A 139 -0.35 1.18 -15.54
C ALA A 139 -1.06 -0.11 -15.05
N ASN A 140 -2.38 -0.21 -15.22
CA ASN A 140 -3.21 -1.33 -14.74
C ASN A 140 -3.15 -1.57 -13.23
N GLY A 141 -2.74 -0.58 -12.42
CA GLY A 141 -2.69 -0.66 -10.96
C GLY A 141 -4.00 -0.25 -10.29
N LEU A 142 -4.02 -0.39 -8.96
CA LEU A 142 -5.09 0.07 -8.08
C LEU A 142 -4.56 1.22 -7.21
N ALA A 143 -5.31 2.32 -7.15
CA ALA A 143 -5.00 3.50 -6.35
C ALA A 143 -5.81 3.46 -5.04
N LEU A 144 -5.14 3.35 -3.89
CA LEU A 144 -5.78 3.32 -2.58
C LEU A 144 -5.28 4.48 -1.71
N LEU A 145 -6.20 5.23 -1.09
CA LEU A 145 -5.83 6.29 -0.16
C LEU A 145 -5.20 5.68 1.10
N ALA A 146 -3.93 6.00 1.38
CA ALA A 146 -3.19 5.51 2.52
C ALA A 146 -3.70 6.15 3.83
N HIS A 147 -3.80 5.37 4.90
CA HIS A 147 -4.10 5.81 6.28
C HIS A 147 -4.97 7.09 6.39
N PRO A 148 -6.21 7.10 5.86
CA PRO A 148 -7.00 8.33 5.64
C PRO A 148 -7.27 9.16 6.90
N ALA A 149 -7.29 8.56 8.07
CA ALA A 149 -7.54 9.27 9.32
C ALA A 149 -6.26 9.83 10.00
N ARG A 150 -5.07 9.70 9.37
CA ARG A 150 -3.81 10.24 9.89
C ARG A 150 -3.63 11.73 9.60
N TYR A 151 -4.34 12.25 8.60
CA TYR A 151 -4.21 13.64 8.17
C TYR A 151 -4.98 14.60 9.06
N ARG A 152 -4.61 15.90 8.99
CA ARG A 152 -5.30 16.96 9.76
C ARG A 152 -6.71 17.27 9.24
N ILE A 153 -7.00 16.89 8.00
CA ILE A 153 -8.32 17.01 7.38
C ILE A 153 -9.18 15.81 7.78
N ASN A 154 -10.46 16.03 7.93
CA ASN A 154 -11.41 14.97 8.25
C ASN A 154 -11.36 13.86 7.17
N PHE A 155 -11.10 12.63 7.57
CA PHE A 155 -11.00 11.49 6.67
C PHE A 155 -12.25 11.29 5.79
N LYS A 156 -13.43 11.68 6.28
CA LYS A 156 -14.67 11.58 5.50
C LYS A 156 -14.65 12.50 4.28
N LEU A 157 -14.07 13.69 4.41
CA LEU A 157 -13.88 14.61 3.29
C LEU A 157 -12.88 14.01 2.29
N LEU A 158 -11.71 13.58 2.77
CA LEU A 158 -10.67 12.99 1.92
C LEU A 158 -11.18 11.76 1.16
N MET A 159 -11.85 10.83 1.84
CA MET A 159 -12.35 9.61 1.18
C MET A 159 -13.46 9.90 0.15
N ARG A 160 -14.32 10.88 0.39
CA ARG A 160 -15.33 11.29 -0.60
C ARG A 160 -14.67 11.94 -1.82
N ALA A 161 -13.72 12.87 -1.61
CA ALA A 161 -12.96 13.47 -2.69
C ALA A 161 -12.15 12.42 -3.48
N ALA A 162 -11.57 11.44 -2.80
CA ALA A 162 -10.90 10.32 -3.45
C ALA A 162 -11.86 9.48 -4.30
N ALA A 163 -13.09 9.23 -3.83
CA ALA A 163 -14.11 8.52 -4.60
C ALA A 163 -14.51 9.30 -5.87
N GLU A 164 -14.66 10.62 -5.78
CA GLU A 164 -14.97 11.48 -6.92
C GLU A 164 -13.85 11.48 -7.97
N LEU A 165 -12.59 11.32 -7.57
CA LEU A 165 -11.43 11.18 -8.44
C LEU A 165 -11.20 9.76 -8.98
N GLY A 166 -12.01 8.79 -8.57
CA GLY A 166 -11.93 7.42 -9.07
C GLY A 166 -10.88 6.55 -8.38
N PHE A 167 -10.51 6.84 -7.13
CA PHE A 167 -9.72 5.91 -6.34
C PHE A 167 -10.42 4.54 -6.23
N ASP A 168 -9.66 3.47 -6.24
CA ASP A 168 -10.17 2.11 -6.12
C ASP A 168 -10.52 1.72 -4.68
N GLY A 169 -9.93 2.39 -3.68
CA GLY A 169 -10.13 2.04 -2.29
C GLY A 169 -9.35 2.90 -1.30
N ALA A 170 -9.26 2.40 -0.07
CA ALA A 170 -8.49 3.04 1.00
C ALA A 170 -7.88 2.01 1.95
N GLU A 171 -6.83 2.41 2.66
CA GLU A 171 -6.28 1.63 3.76
C GLU A 171 -7.18 1.79 4.99
N THR A 172 -7.94 0.74 5.30
CA THR A 172 -8.97 0.75 6.35
C THR A 172 -8.47 0.25 7.68
N TRP A 173 -7.54 -0.71 7.67
CA TRP A 173 -7.01 -1.33 8.88
C TRP A 173 -5.56 -0.89 9.09
N TYR A 174 -5.37 0.07 10.00
CA TYR A 174 -4.12 0.77 10.26
C TYR A 174 -3.94 1.07 11.76
N ASP A 175 -2.70 1.13 12.24
CA ASP A 175 -2.39 1.51 13.62
C ASP A 175 -2.23 3.03 13.76
N TYR A 176 -3.31 3.74 14.03
CA TYR A 176 -3.31 5.19 14.26
C TYR A 176 -2.73 5.58 15.63
N GLU A 177 -2.59 4.61 16.55
CA GLU A 177 -2.07 4.83 17.90
C GLU A 177 -0.56 4.62 18.01
N MET A 178 0.07 4.13 16.94
CA MET A 178 1.51 3.87 16.87
C MET A 178 2.01 2.94 17.98
N GLN A 179 1.33 1.82 18.19
CA GLN A 179 1.67 0.86 19.21
C GLN A 179 3.01 0.17 18.91
N PRO A 180 3.81 -0.21 19.96
CA PRO A 180 5.07 -0.94 19.75
C PRO A 180 4.92 -2.26 18.98
N ARG A 181 3.76 -2.87 19.06
CA ARG A 181 3.34 -4.01 18.25
C ARG A 181 2.08 -3.62 17.50
N TRP A 182 2.13 -3.75 16.19
CA TRP A 182 1.05 -3.34 15.32
C TRP A 182 -0.28 -4.03 15.67
N ARG A 183 -1.31 -3.24 15.72
CA ARG A 183 -2.71 -3.65 15.82
C ARG A 183 -3.60 -2.55 15.24
N PRO A 184 -4.71 -2.87 14.57
CA PRO A 184 -5.59 -1.82 14.08
C PRO A 184 -6.20 -1.02 15.25
N SER A 185 -6.27 0.31 15.09
CA SER A 185 -6.99 1.19 16.03
C SER A 185 -8.49 1.05 15.83
N GLU A 186 -9.09 0.09 16.54
CA GLU A 186 -10.43 -0.48 16.28
C GLU A 186 -11.48 0.60 15.95
N HIS A 187 -11.71 1.55 16.87
CA HIS A 187 -12.75 2.59 16.68
C HIS A 187 -12.54 3.49 15.46
N VAL A 188 -11.28 3.76 15.08
CA VAL A 188 -10.99 4.58 13.90
C VAL A 188 -11.16 3.74 12.65
N CYS A 189 -10.61 2.53 12.66
CA CYS A 189 -10.65 1.61 11.53
C CYS A 189 -12.07 1.21 11.15
N GLU A 190 -12.95 0.92 12.13
CA GLU A 190 -14.36 0.61 11.89
C GLU A 190 -15.07 1.75 11.15
N ARG A 191 -14.87 3.00 11.59
CA ARG A 191 -15.48 4.18 10.93
C ARG A 191 -14.94 4.42 9.53
N VAL A 192 -13.66 4.11 9.28
CA VAL A 192 -13.06 4.18 7.94
C VAL A 192 -13.61 3.06 7.07
N ALA A 193 -13.72 1.84 7.61
CA ALA A 193 -14.25 0.68 6.91
C ALA A 193 -15.74 0.85 6.54
N ASP A 194 -16.57 1.37 7.46
CA ASP A 194 -17.97 1.68 7.19
C ASP A 194 -18.12 2.66 6.01
N LEU A 195 -17.32 3.74 6.03
CA LEU A 195 -17.33 4.71 4.93
C LEU A 195 -16.79 4.10 3.63
N ALA A 196 -15.79 3.22 3.71
CA ALA A 196 -15.26 2.53 2.53
C ALA A 196 -16.34 1.64 1.88
N MET A 197 -17.15 0.96 2.69
CA MET A 197 -18.31 0.19 2.19
C MET A 197 -19.34 1.10 1.52
N ASP A 198 -19.71 2.23 2.15
CA ASP A 198 -20.66 3.20 1.59
C ASP A 198 -20.19 3.76 0.23
N LEU A 199 -18.90 3.92 0.05
CA LEU A 199 -18.27 4.42 -1.17
C LEU A 199 -17.94 3.31 -2.21
N ASN A 200 -18.24 2.05 -1.93
CA ASN A 200 -17.85 0.89 -2.73
C ASN A 200 -16.33 0.78 -2.94
N PHE A 201 -15.56 1.21 -1.98
CA PHE A 201 -14.11 1.12 -1.97
C PHE A 201 -13.62 -0.29 -1.64
N LEU A 202 -12.53 -0.70 -2.27
CA LEU A 202 -11.71 -1.80 -1.79
C LEU A 202 -11.07 -1.41 -0.46
N GLN A 203 -10.89 -2.40 0.40
CA GLN A 203 -10.21 -2.20 1.68
C GLN A 203 -8.81 -2.78 1.62
N SER A 204 -7.81 -2.07 2.15
CA SER A 204 -6.49 -2.61 2.38
C SER A 204 -6.06 -2.51 3.84
N CYS A 205 -4.94 -3.12 4.12
CA CYS A 205 -4.31 -3.11 5.44
C CYS A 205 -2.79 -3.18 5.28
N GLY A 206 -2.07 -2.56 6.19
CA GLY A 206 -0.63 -2.59 6.22
C GLY A 206 -0.07 -2.17 7.56
N THR A 207 1.19 -2.49 7.80
CA THR A 207 1.86 -2.12 9.05
C THR A 207 2.47 -0.74 9.00
N ASP A 208 2.71 -0.22 7.80
CA ASP A 208 3.48 1.02 7.60
C ASP A 208 4.81 0.96 8.38
N SER A 209 5.42 -0.24 8.36
CA SER A 209 6.61 -0.52 9.16
C SER A 209 7.84 0.19 8.59
N HIS A 210 8.52 0.94 9.45
CA HIS A 210 9.78 1.62 9.17
C HIS A 210 10.94 1.05 10.03
N GLY A 211 10.61 0.25 11.03
CA GLY A 211 11.57 -0.38 11.94
C GLY A 211 12.18 -1.67 11.40
N LEU A 212 12.75 -2.46 12.31
CA LEU A 212 13.42 -3.74 11.99
C LEU A 212 12.49 -4.94 12.03
N SER A 213 11.18 -4.74 11.94
CA SER A 213 10.19 -5.84 11.94
C SER A 213 8.91 -5.45 11.21
N LEU A 214 8.37 -6.41 10.44
CA LEU A 214 7.04 -6.28 9.81
C LEU A 214 5.87 -6.40 10.81
N LEU A 215 6.12 -6.73 12.08
CA LEU A 215 5.10 -6.85 13.14
C LEU A 215 4.99 -5.58 14.00
N GLY A 216 5.74 -4.56 13.67
CA GLY A 216 5.74 -3.24 14.31
C GLY A 216 5.83 -2.13 13.29
N ARG A 217 5.85 -0.91 13.77
CA ARG A 217 6.04 0.27 12.95
C ARG A 217 7.47 0.80 13.02
#